data_a3612f8175c83cf92cc64266245e7d2a
#
_entry.id   a3612f8175c83cf92cc64266245e7d2a
#
_cell.length_a   1.000
_cell.length_b   1.000
_cell.length_c   1.000
_cell.angle_alpha   90.00
_cell.angle_beta   90.00
_cell.angle_gamma   90.00
#
_symmetry.space_group_name_H-M   'P 1'
#
loop_
_entity.id
_entity.type
_entity.pdbx_description
1 polymer ?
#
loop_
_entity_poly.entity_id
_entity_poly.type
_entity_poly.pdbx_seq_one_letter_code
_entity_poly.pdbx_strand_id
1 'polypeptide(L)'
;MNFYSRAEDETMLHYIATKQVYNRVGGTKLWRMMEMELVLGGRTWRSMRNRFHRILIKAIEERVETYNLTEEQIFLFINRGENEDGGEE
;
A
#
# COMPACT_ATOMS: atom_id res chain seq x y z
N MET A 1 0.02 -13.48 -16.02
CA MET A 1 -0.89 -13.05 -15.01
C MET A 1 -0.15 -12.67 -13.78
N ASN A 2 -0.39 -11.50 -13.26
CA ASN A 2 0.38 -11.01 -12.13
C ASN A 2 -0.38 -11.09 -10.84
N PHE A 3 -0.46 -12.29 -10.29
CA PHE A 3 -1.09 -12.44 -9.02
C PHE A 3 -0.13 -12.02 -7.92
N TYR A 4 -0.67 -11.36 -6.92
CA TYR A 4 0.11 -11.03 -5.74
C TYR A 4 -0.12 -12.10 -4.70
N SER A 5 0.94 -12.53 -4.05
CA SER A 5 0.81 -13.48 -2.95
C SER A 5 0.43 -12.70 -1.69
N ARG A 6 -0.06 -13.41 -0.70
CA ARG A 6 -0.36 -12.78 0.57
C ARG A 6 0.90 -12.17 1.18
N ALA A 7 2.03 -12.85 1.04
CA ALA A 7 3.28 -12.34 1.57
C ALA A 7 3.66 -11.03 0.90
N GLU A 8 3.43 -10.90 -0.41
CA GLU A 8 3.71 -9.67 -1.10
C GLU A 8 2.79 -8.56 -0.61
N ASP A 9 1.52 -8.85 -0.43
CA ASP A 9 0.58 -7.86 0.06
C ASP A 9 0.98 -7.39 1.45
N GLU A 10 1.35 -8.31 2.32
CA GLU A 10 1.76 -7.96 3.67
C GLU A 10 3.02 -7.11 3.65
N THR A 11 3.99 -7.47 2.80
CA THR A 11 5.22 -6.71 2.72
C THR A 11 4.94 -5.27 2.30
N MET A 12 4.07 -5.09 1.32
CA MET A 12 3.73 -3.77 0.84
C MET A 12 3.07 -2.93 1.92
N LEU A 13 2.09 -3.51 2.59
CA LEU A 13 1.35 -2.79 3.63
C LEU A 13 2.23 -2.47 4.83
N HIS A 14 3.09 -3.40 5.21
CA HIS A 14 3.96 -3.18 6.35
C HIS A 14 5.05 -2.15 6.04
N TYR A 15 5.46 -2.05 4.79
CA TYR A 15 6.38 -1.00 4.38
C TYR A 15 5.74 0.38 4.63
N ILE A 16 4.50 0.54 4.20
CA ILE A 16 3.78 1.80 4.37
C ILE A 16 3.58 2.12 5.85
N ALA A 17 3.18 1.10 6.62
CA ALA A 17 2.91 1.28 8.04
C ALA A 17 4.18 1.61 8.82
N THR A 18 5.27 0.91 8.53
CA THR A 18 6.52 1.13 9.22
C THR A 18 7.06 2.52 8.96
N LYS A 19 6.94 3.01 7.74
CA LYS A 19 7.41 4.35 7.42
C LYS A 19 6.37 5.41 7.73
N GLN A 20 5.18 4.98 8.15
CA GLN A 20 4.11 5.90 8.53
C GLN A 20 3.78 6.88 7.42
N VAL A 21 3.69 6.36 6.20
CA VAL A 21 3.38 7.19 5.04
C VAL A 21 2.00 6.90 4.49
N TYR A 22 1.06 6.65 5.39
CA TYR A 22 -0.31 6.33 5.02
C TYR A 22 -0.93 7.40 4.11
N ASN A 23 -0.59 8.65 4.33
CA ASN A 23 -1.21 9.72 3.58
C ASN A 23 -0.58 9.94 2.20
N ARG A 24 0.39 9.12 1.82
CA ARG A 24 1.02 9.29 0.53
C ARG A 24 0.59 8.28 -0.50
N VAL A 25 -0.34 7.40 -0.15
CA VAL A 25 -0.74 6.33 -1.06
C VAL A 25 -1.53 6.82 -2.27
N GLY A 26 -2.04 8.04 -2.22
CA GLY A 26 -2.80 8.56 -3.35
C GLY A 26 -1.95 9.04 -4.51
N GLY A 27 -0.67 9.29 -4.27
CA GLY A 27 0.20 9.79 -5.32
C GLY A 27 1.00 8.70 -5.98
N THR A 28 2.14 9.06 -6.55
CA THR A 28 3.01 8.09 -7.21
C THR A 28 4.38 8.01 -6.58
N LYS A 29 4.79 9.04 -5.85
CA LYS A 29 6.15 9.10 -5.34
C LYS A 29 6.48 7.94 -4.43
N LEU A 30 5.58 7.60 -3.51
CA LEU A 30 5.78 6.49 -2.61
C LEU A 30 5.97 5.20 -3.39
N TRP A 31 5.13 4.99 -4.40
CA TRP A 31 5.16 3.74 -5.14
C TRP A 31 6.42 3.62 -5.99
N ARG A 32 6.87 4.74 -6.56
CA ARG A 32 8.11 4.73 -7.31
C ARG A 32 9.30 4.43 -6.41
N MET A 33 9.26 4.93 -5.17
CA MET A 33 10.31 4.63 -4.22
C MET A 33 10.33 3.16 -3.90
N MET A 34 9.15 2.56 -3.71
CA MET A 34 9.06 1.14 -3.41
C MET A 34 9.63 0.30 -4.57
N GLU A 35 9.38 0.73 -5.79
CA GLU A 35 9.92 0.02 -6.94
C GLU A 35 11.44 0.15 -6.96
N MET A 36 11.93 1.36 -6.73
CA MET A 36 13.35 1.60 -6.77
C MET A 36 14.07 0.81 -5.69
N GLU A 37 13.46 0.67 -4.53
CA GLU A 37 14.07 -0.07 -3.43
C GLU A 37 13.82 -1.57 -3.54
N LEU A 38 13.17 -2.01 -4.61
CA LEU A 38 12.90 -3.42 -4.84
C LEU A 38 12.15 -4.08 -3.69
N VAL A 39 11.18 -3.37 -3.15
CA VAL A 39 10.40 -3.88 -2.03
C VAL A 39 9.69 -5.18 -2.43
N LEU A 40 9.19 -5.25 -3.65
CA LEU A 40 8.58 -6.45 -4.16
C LEU A 40 9.26 -6.88 -5.47
N GLY A 41 10.54 -7.12 -5.41
CA GLY A 41 11.24 -7.73 -6.52
C GLY A 41 10.94 -7.09 -7.86
N GLY A 42 10.31 -7.73 -8.75
CA GLY A 42 10.07 -7.21 -10.08
C GLY A 42 8.76 -6.47 -10.29
N ARG A 43 8.04 -6.14 -9.24
CA ARG A 43 6.78 -5.44 -9.41
C ARG A 43 7.01 -3.98 -9.74
N THR A 44 6.22 -3.45 -10.68
CA THR A 44 6.33 -2.05 -11.04
C THR A 44 5.51 -1.20 -10.06
N TRP A 45 5.84 0.09 -10.00
CA TRP A 45 5.13 0.97 -9.09
C TRP A 45 3.65 1.08 -9.46
N ARG A 46 3.31 1.06 -10.75
CA ARG A 46 1.91 1.12 -11.15
C ARG A 46 1.15 -0.10 -10.71
N SER A 47 1.75 -1.26 -10.83
CA SER A 47 1.11 -2.49 -10.42
C SER A 47 0.83 -2.47 -8.92
N MET A 48 1.81 -2.05 -8.12
CA MET A 48 1.65 -2.02 -6.67
C MET A 48 0.59 -1.02 -6.26
N ARG A 49 0.61 0.17 -6.87
CA ARG A 49 -0.38 1.19 -6.54
C ARG A 49 -1.78 0.72 -6.90
N ASN A 50 -1.94 0.11 -8.06
CA ASN A 50 -3.24 -0.41 -8.44
C ASN A 50 -3.71 -1.51 -7.51
N ARG A 51 -2.80 -2.41 -7.12
CA ARG A 51 -3.14 -3.48 -6.21
C ARG A 51 -3.66 -2.90 -4.90
N PHE A 52 -2.98 -1.90 -4.38
CA PHE A 52 -3.38 -1.28 -3.12
C PHE A 52 -4.79 -0.68 -3.23
N HIS A 53 -4.99 0.16 -4.23
CA HIS A 53 -6.25 0.90 -4.31
C HIS A 53 -7.43 0.04 -4.74
N ARG A 54 -7.21 -0.98 -5.53
CA ARG A 54 -8.31 -1.79 -6.01
C ARG A 54 -8.65 -2.94 -5.09
N ILE A 55 -7.66 -3.48 -4.42
CA ILE A 55 -7.86 -4.71 -3.65
C ILE A 55 -7.59 -4.52 -2.17
N LEU A 56 -6.38 -4.07 -1.82
CA LEU A 56 -5.94 -4.15 -0.44
C LEU A 56 -6.73 -3.23 0.49
N ILE A 57 -6.90 -1.99 0.10
CA ILE A 57 -7.58 -1.07 0.99
C ILE A 57 -9.05 -1.44 1.18
N LYS A 58 -9.68 -1.98 0.15
CA LYS A 58 -11.06 -2.40 0.28
C LYS A 58 -11.18 -3.59 1.21
N ALA A 59 -10.25 -4.54 1.11
CA ALA A 59 -10.27 -5.70 1.99
C ALA A 59 -10.09 -5.28 3.44
N ILE A 60 -9.23 -4.29 3.67
CA ILE A 60 -9.00 -3.79 5.02
C ILE A 60 -10.24 -3.08 5.54
N GLU A 61 -10.84 -2.20 4.72
CA GLU A 61 -12.00 -1.45 5.13
C GLU A 61 -13.18 -2.35 5.47
N GLU A 62 -13.33 -3.43 4.73
CA GLU A 62 -14.43 -4.34 4.93
C GLU A 62 -14.07 -5.49 5.87
N ARG A 63 -12.87 -5.49 6.40
CA ARG A 63 -12.38 -6.51 7.31
C ARG A 63 -12.44 -7.92 6.73
N VAL A 64 -12.34 -8.01 5.40
CA VAL A 64 -12.27 -9.31 4.75
C VAL A 64 -10.88 -9.91 4.96
N GLU A 65 -9.86 -9.05 4.97
CA GLU A 65 -8.50 -9.48 5.20
C GLU A 65 -7.74 -8.31 5.81
N THR A 66 -6.98 -8.55 6.86
CA THR A 66 -6.26 -7.48 7.54
C THR A 66 -4.74 -7.63 7.48
N TYR A 67 -4.24 -8.64 6.78
CA TYR A 67 -2.81 -8.78 6.45
C TYR A 67 -1.87 -8.65 7.64
N ASN A 68 -2.28 -9.16 8.78
CA ASN A 68 -1.49 -9.12 10.00
C ASN A 68 -1.18 -7.70 10.50
N LEU A 69 -2.02 -6.74 10.12
CA LEU A 69 -1.87 -5.39 10.64
C LEU A 69 -2.50 -5.29 12.02
N THR A 70 -1.97 -4.41 12.84
CA THR A 70 -2.56 -4.16 14.15
C THR A 70 -3.82 -3.31 13.96
N GLU A 71 -4.65 -3.24 15.00
CA GLU A 71 -5.86 -2.41 14.92
C GLU A 71 -5.50 -0.95 14.68
N GLU A 72 -4.42 -0.49 15.28
CA GLU A 72 -4.00 0.88 15.06
C GLU A 72 -3.60 1.11 13.62
N GLN A 73 -2.86 0.17 13.01
CA GLN A 73 -2.46 0.29 11.62
C GLN A 73 -3.68 0.27 10.70
N ILE A 74 -4.65 -0.59 11.00
CA ILE A 74 -5.88 -0.65 10.22
C ILE A 74 -6.59 0.69 10.28
N PHE A 75 -6.69 1.27 11.48
CA PHE A 75 -7.33 2.55 11.66
C PHE A 75 -6.61 3.62 10.82
N LEU A 76 -5.29 3.60 10.82
CA LEU A 76 -4.52 4.60 10.10
C LEU A 76 -4.65 4.44 8.58
N PHE A 77 -4.78 3.21 8.10
CA PHE A 77 -5.04 3.01 6.67
C PHE A 77 -6.42 3.52 6.30
N ILE A 78 -7.42 3.24 7.12
CA ILE A 78 -8.80 3.65 6.81
C ILE A 78 -8.93 5.17 6.85
N ASN A 79 -8.24 5.82 7.79
CA ASN A 79 -8.33 7.26 7.94
C ASN A 79 -7.11 7.99 7.37
N ARG A 80 -6.56 7.46 6.31
CA ARG A 80 -5.28 7.92 5.79
C ARG A 80 -5.22 9.34 5.27
N GLY A 81 -6.36 9.92 4.92
CA GLY A 81 -6.37 11.30 4.47
C GLY A 81 -5.35 11.52 3.37
N GLU A 82 -5.59 11.01 2.18
CA GLU A 82 -4.62 11.04 1.11
C GLU A 82 -4.19 12.45 0.78
N ASN A 83 -2.89 12.61 0.62
CA ASN A 83 -2.29 13.89 0.39
C ASN A 83 -2.07 14.11 -1.08
N GLU A 84 -2.50 15.27 -1.59
CA GLU A 84 -2.34 15.53 -2.95
C GLU A 84 -0.93 15.73 -3.37
N ASP A 85 -0.05 16.07 -2.48
CA ASP A 85 1.33 16.25 -2.81
C ASP A 85 1.90 15.00 -3.38
N GLY A 86 1.45 13.87 -2.93
CA GLY A 86 1.98 12.64 -3.41
C GLY A 86 1.55 12.36 -4.81
N GLY A 87 0.60 13.08 -5.32
CA GLY A 87 0.08 12.83 -6.64
C GLY A 87 0.71 13.61 -7.71
N GLU A 88 1.64 14.44 -7.36
CA GLU A 88 2.17 15.29 -8.29
C GLU A 88 2.98 14.75 -9.31
N GLU A 89 3.44 13.72 -9.34
CA GLU A 89 4.31 13.35 -10.36
C GLU A 89 3.81 12.93 -11.55
#